data_6f355342fde9615f0c5e61239455d2c0
#
_entry.id   6f355342fde9615f0c5e61239455d2c0
#
_cell.length_a   1.000
_cell.length_b   1.000
_cell.length_c   1.000
_cell.angle_alpha   90.00
_cell.angle_beta   90.00
_cell.angle_gamma   90.00
#
_symmetry.space_group_name_H-M   'P 1'
#
loop_
_entity.id
_entity.type
_entity.pdbx_description
1 polymer ?
#
loop_
_entity_poly.entity_id
_entity_poly.type
_entity_poly.pdbx_seq_one_letter_code
_entity_poly.pdbx_strand_id
1 'polypeptide(L)'
;MLVDRDLVILFVFFITMILIFWRPRGVNEAFPATIGALIILFVGGISFQELSEIALNVTEASVTIIATIVMAIVLESFRFFEWCAHQLAFKANGSGIRLFWYTNLLCFFMTVIFNNDGSILITTPILLLLLHHLRLKHHEKIPYLLSGALVATASSAPIGVSNIVNLIALKIVGMDLYMHTAMIFAPTSKALLCFDME
;
A
#
# COMPACT_ATOMS: atom_id res chain seq x y z
N MET A 1 35.34 -15.74 -7.97
CA MET A 1 35.21 -14.52 -7.15
C MET A 1 33.88 -13.76 -7.38
N LEU A 2 33.43 -13.47 -8.61
CA LEU A 2 32.15 -12.79 -8.84
C LEU A 2 30.95 -13.68 -8.49
N VAL A 3 30.97 -14.94 -8.84
CA VAL A 3 29.89 -15.90 -8.57
C VAL A 3 29.66 -16.10 -7.06
N ASP A 4 30.75 -16.09 -6.27
CA ASP A 4 30.64 -16.25 -4.80
C ASP A 4 29.99 -15.03 -4.14
N ARG A 5 30.25 -13.81 -4.63
CA ARG A 5 29.67 -12.57 -4.08
C ARG A 5 28.16 -12.51 -4.32
N ASP A 6 27.71 -12.79 -5.54
CA ASP A 6 26.30 -12.76 -5.89
C ASP A 6 25.51 -13.82 -5.12
N LEU A 7 26.13 -14.98 -4.88
CA LEU A 7 25.55 -16.04 -4.06
C LEU A 7 25.40 -15.64 -2.59
N VAL A 8 26.39 -14.91 -2.05
CA VAL A 8 26.32 -14.36 -0.68
C VAL A 8 25.20 -13.30 -0.58
N ILE A 9 25.07 -12.42 -1.56
CA ILE A 9 24.02 -11.40 -1.61
C ILE A 9 22.63 -12.06 -1.63
N LEU A 10 22.43 -13.05 -2.51
CA LEU A 10 21.19 -13.82 -2.58
C LEU A 10 20.88 -14.52 -1.25
N PHE A 11 21.87 -15.14 -0.63
CA PHE A 11 21.71 -15.84 0.64
C PHE A 11 21.30 -14.89 1.76
N VAL A 12 21.98 -13.73 1.88
CA VAL A 12 21.65 -12.68 2.84
C VAL A 12 20.24 -12.14 2.60
N PHE A 13 19.86 -11.92 1.35
CA PHE A 13 18.52 -11.46 0.99
C PHE A 13 17.45 -12.44 1.45
N PHE A 14 17.59 -13.74 1.12
CA PHE A 14 16.61 -14.75 1.51
C PHE A 14 16.50 -14.92 3.03
N ILE A 15 17.62 -14.93 3.74
CA ILE A 15 17.60 -14.98 5.20
C ILE A 15 16.89 -13.75 5.80
N THR A 16 17.20 -12.57 5.29
CA THR A 16 16.56 -11.33 5.73
C THR A 16 15.05 -11.39 5.52
N MET A 17 14.60 -11.85 4.35
CA MET A 17 13.18 -12.04 4.05
C MET A 17 12.50 -13.04 5.00
N ILE A 18 13.14 -14.19 5.25
CA ILE A 18 12.62 -15.19 6.18
C ILE A 18 12.49 -14.58 7.58
N LEU A 19 13.48 -13.82 8.07
CA LEU A 19 13.45 -13.19 9.38
C LEU A 19 12.37 -12.10 9.49
N ILE A 20 12.12 -11.36 8.42
CA ILE A 20 11.04 -10.35 8.34
C ILE A 20 9.67 -11.02 8.46
N PHE A 21 9.44 -12.13 7.74
CA PHE A 21 8.16 -12.84 7.77
C PHE A 21 7.94 -13.65 9.04
N TRP A 22 8.98 -14.32 9.53
CA TRP A 22 8.87 -15.18 10.72
C TRP A 22 8.78 -14.39 12.02
N ARG A 23 9.34 -13.16 12.06
CA ARG A 23 9.34 -12.28 13.24
C ARG A 23 9.65 -13.02 14.56
N PRO A 24 10.78 -13.71 14.69
CA PRO A 24 11.06 -14.49 15.87
C PRO A 24 11.05 -13.57 17.12
N ARG A 25 10.33 -13.97 18.15
CA ARG A 25 10.17 -13.23 19.41
C ARG A 25 9.59 -11.81 19.28
N GLY A 26 8.89 -11.48 18.20
CA GLY A 26 8.31 -10.14 17.97
C GLY A 26 9.35 -9.06 17.62
N VAL A 27 10.51 -9.45 17.13
CA VAL A 27 11.52 -8.49 16.64
C VAL A 27 10.94 -7.63 15.53
N ASN A 28 11.19 -6.32 15.58
CA ASN A 28 10.78 -5.39 14.55
C ASN A 28 11.48 -5.73 13.22
N GLU A 29 10.73 -5.72 12.12
CA GLU A 29 11.22 -6.00 10.77
C GLU A 29 12.37 -5.09 10.31
N ALA A 30 12.45 -3.89 10.88
CA ALA A 30 13.55 -2.96 10.62
C ALA A 30 14.92 -3.52 11.02
N PHE A 31 14.97 -4.36 12.08
CA PHE A 31 16.22 -4.88 12.59
C PHE A 31 16.91 -5.88 11.63
N PRO A 32 16.24 -6.96 11.17
CA PRO A 32 16.84 -7.87 10.20
C PRO A 32 17.09 -7.17 8.85
N ALA A 33 16.21 -6.23 8.41
CA ALA A 33 16.43 -5.47 7.19
C ALA A 33 17.71 -4.62 7.27
N THR A 34 17.93 -3.92 8.38
CA THR A 34 19.14 -3.10 8.57
C THR A 34 20.40 -3.94 8.60
N ILE A 35 20.39 -5.08 9.31
CA ILE A 35 21.54 -5.99 9.36
C ILE A 35 21.83 -6.56 7.97
N GLY A 36 20.81 -7.02 7.25
CA GLY A 36 20.96 -7.53 5.88
C GLY A 36 21.55 -6.48 4.93
N ALA A 37 21.06 -5.25 4.99
CA ALA A 37 21.58 -4.14 4.21
C ALA A 37 23.04 -3.82 4.52
N LEU A 38 23.42 -3.79 5.81
CA LEU A 38 24.80 -3.58 6.23
C LEU A 38 25.74 -4.68 5.72
N ILE A 39 25.32 -5.95 5.81
CA ILE A 39 26.13 -7.07 5.31
C ILE A 39 26.35 -6.92 3.79
N ILE A 40 25.31 -6.62 3.01
CA ILE A 40 25.43 -6.42 1.56
C ILE A 40 26.37 -5.26 1.24
N LEU A 41 26.31 -4.18 2.00
CA LEU A 41 27.21 -3.03 1.86
C LEU A 41 28.67 -3.42 2.12
N PHE A 42 28.95 -4.15 3.21
CA PHE A 42 30.31 -4.59 3.55
C PHE A 42 30.90 -5.61 2.58
N VAL A 43 30.07 -6.46 1.99
CA VAL A 43 30.46 -7.41 0.96
C VAL A 43 30.75 -6.69 -0.39
N GLY A 44 30.48 -5.39 -0.47
CA GLY A 44 30.68 -4.59 -1.68
C GLY A 44 29.66 -4.90 -2.78
N GLY A 45 28.44 -5.30 -2.38
CA GLY A 45 27.32 -5.58 -3.28
C GLY A 45 26.72 -4.32 -3.90
N ILE A 46 26.92 -3.16 -3.27
CA ILE A 46 26.39 -1.87 -3.71
C ILE A 46 27.51 -0.83 -3.66
N SER A 47 27.63 -0.01 -4.70
CA SER A 47 28.57 1.11 -4.72
C SER A 47 28.04 2.29 -3.88
N PHE A 48 28.94 3.17 -3.45
CA PHE A 48 28.56 4.38 -2.70
C PHE A 48 27.62 5.30 -3.50
N GLN A 49 27.77 5.30 -4.81
CA GLN A 49 26.94 6.09 -5.71
C GLN A 49 25.51 5.54 -5.80
N GLU A 50 25.38 4.23 -5.98
CA GLU A 50 24.07 3.54 -5.95
C GLU A 50 23.37 3.69 -4.59
N LEU A 51 24.13 3.62 -3.48
CA LEU A 51 23.59 3.86 -2.15
C LEU A 51 23.00 5.26 -2.01
N SER A 52 23.68 6.27 -2.57
CA SER A 52 23.21 7.66 -2.57
C SER A 52 21.91 7.82 -3.36
N GLU A 53 21.78 7.19 -4.52
CA GLU A 53 20.56 7.21 -5.33
C GLU A 53 19.38 6.51 -4.61
N ILE A 54 19.65 5.37 -3.99
CA ILE A 54 18.64 4.66 -3.18
C ILE A 54 18.20 5.53 -2.01
N ALA A 55 19.13 6.17 -1.30
CA ALA A 55 18.82 7.06 -0.18
C ALA A 55 17.93 8.24 -0.60
N LEU A 56 18.17 8.84 -1.75
CA LEU A 56 17.33 9.91 -2.29
C LEU A 56 15.92 9.40 -2.61
N ASN A 57 15.79 8.27 -3.28
CA ASN A 57 14.49 7.68 -3.61
C ASN A 57 13.68 7.33 -2.35
N VAL A 58 14.34 6.78 -1.31
CA VAL A 58 13.71 6.47 -0.01
C VAL A 58 13.30 7.75 0.70
N THR A 59 14.09 8.82 0.62
CA THR A 59 13.76 10.11 1.23
C THR A 59 12.53 10.73 0.57
N GLU A 60 12.44 10.73 -0.75
CA GLU A 60 11.25 11.20 -1.48
C GLU A 60 9.99 10.43 -1.07
N ALA A 61 10.09 9.10 -0.98
CA ALA A 61 9.01 8.24 -0.51
C ALA A 61 8.58 8.57 0.91
N SER A 62 9.54 8.75 1.82
CA SER A 62 9.30 9.07 3.22
C SER A 62 8.62 10.43 3.39
N VAL A 63 9.03 11.43 2.65
CA VAL A 63 8.40 12.75 2.64
C VAL A 63 6.95 12.65 2.19
N THR A 64 6.67 11.88 1.15
CA THR A 64 5.31 11.67 0.65
C THR A 64 4.42 11.00 1.71
N ILE A 65 4.91 9.96 2.39
CA ILE A 65 4.17 9.28 3.46
C ILE A 65 3.90 10.23 4.62
N ILE A 66 4.91 10.98 5.08
CA ILE A 66 4.74 11.96 6.19
C ILE A 66 3.73 13.02 5.80
N ALA A 67 3.82 13.58 4.59
CA ALA A 67 2.87 14.59 4.10
C ALA A 67 1.43 14.03 4.07
N THR A 68 1.25 12.78 3.66
CA THR A 68 -0.06 12.11 3.65
C THR A 68 -0.60 11.90 5.06
N ILE A 69 0.25 11.49 6.02
CA ILE A 69 -0.15 11.35 7.43
C ILE A 69 -0.60 12.70 8.00
N VAL A 70 0.17 13.76 7.77
CA VAL A 70 -0.19 15.14 8.20
C VAL A 70 -1.53 15.56 7.60
N MET A 71 -1.75 15.30 6.31
CA MET A 71 -3.01 15.60 5.65
C MET A 71 -4.18 14.81 6.26
N ALA A 72 -3.99 13.52 6.58
CA ALA A 72 -5.00 12.71 7.25
C ALA A 72 -5.38 13.28 8.63
N ILE A 73 -4.39 13.69 9.43
CA ILE A 73 -4.62 14.34 10.73
C ILE A 73 -5.39 15.66 10.58
N VAL A 74 -5.04 16.46 9.57
CA VAL A 74 -5.77 17.72 9.28
C VAL A 74 -7.22 17.43 8.88
N LEU A 75 -7.48 16.45 8.01
CA LEU A 75 -8.83 16.05 7.63
C LEU A 75 -9.65 15.55 8.84
N GLU A 76 -9.02 14.79 9.75
CA GLU A 76 -9.66 14.34 10.98
C GLU A 76 -10.05 15.53 11.88
N SER A 77 -9.21 16.55 11.98
CA SER A 77 -9.51 17.76 12.79
C SER A 77 -10.76 18.51 12.32
N PHE A 78 -11.09 18.42 11.04
CA PHE A 78 -12.32 18.97 10.45
C PHE A 78 -13.51 18.01 10.49
N ARG A 79 -13.38 16.86 11.13
CA ARG A 79 -14.40 15.80 11.18
C ARG A 79 -14.80 15.27 9.77
N PHE A 80 -13.87 15.36 8.84
CA PHE A 80 -14.10 14.90 7.47
C PHE A 80 -14.47 13.42 7.43
N PHE A 81 -13.81 12.59 8.25
CA PHE A 81 -14.07 11.15 8.30
C PHE A 81 -15.47 10.82 8.84
N GLU A 82 -15.93 11.56 9.87
CA GLU A 82 -17.29 11.43 10.37
C GLU A 82 -18.33 11.81 9.30
N TRP A 83 -18.08 12.91 8.60
CA TRP A 83 -18.94 13.35 7.51
C TRP A 83 -19.03 12.31 6.39
N CYS A 84 -17.90 11.76 5.93
CA CYS A 84 -17.87 10.69 4.92
C CYS A 84 -18.63 9.46 5.40
N ALA A 85 -18.39 9.00 6.63
CA ALA A 85 -19.08 7.85 7.20
C ALA A 85 -20.61 8.04 7.23
N HIS A 86 -21.07 9.24 7.65
CA HIS A 86 -22.50 9.60 7.63
C HIS A 86 -23.09 9.59 6.22
N GLN A 87 -22.38 10.15 5.23
CA GLN A 87 -22.85 10.16 3.83
C GLN A 87 -22.97 8.75 3.26
N LEU A 88 -22.01 7.88 3.55
CA LEU A 88 -22.04 6.49 3.10
C LEU A 88 -23.19 5.71 3.76
N ALA A 89 -23.37 5.86 5.07
CA ALA A 89 -24.47 5.23 5.81
C ALA A 89 -25.84 5.68 5.26
N PHE A 90 -26.01 6.97 5.03
CA PHE A 90 -27.24 7.55 4.48
C PHE A 90 -27.56 7.01 3.09
N LYS A 91 -26.58 7.00 2.20
CA LYS A 91 -26.75 6.49 0.82
C LYS A 91 -27.02 4.99 0.78
N ALA A 92 -26.45 4.23 1.70
CA ALA A 92 -26.67 2.78 1.80
C ALA A 92 -28.11 2.42 2.17
N ASN A 93 -28.82 3.34 2.84
CA ASN A 93 -30.24 3.18 3.20
C ASN A 93 -30.57 1.81 3.83
N GLY A 94 -29.75 1.36 4.77
CA GLY A 94 -29.92 0.09 5.48
C GLY A 94 -29.56 -1.18 4.70
N SER A 95 -29.10 -1.07 3.44
CA SER A 95 -28.68 -2.21 2.64
C SER A 95 -27.18 -2.48 2.78
N GLY A 96 -26.81 -3.67 3.29
CA GLY A 96 -25.41 -4.10 3.42
C GLY A 96 -24.68 -4.18 2.06
N ILE A 97 -25.37 -4.64 1.02
CA ILE A 97 -24.79 -4.72 -0.33
C ILE A 97 -24.46 -3.32 -0.89
N ARG A 98 -25.37 -2.35 -0.73
CA ARG A 98 -25.10 -0.97 -1.17
C ARG A 98 -23.96 -0.35 -0.37
N LEU A 99 -23.91 -0.62 0.93
CA LEU A 99 -22.83 -0.16 1.79
C LEU A 99 -21.48 -0.72 1.30
N PHE A 100 -21.42 -2.01 1.00
CA PHE A 100 -20.24 -2.68 0.48
C PHE A 100 -19.73 -2.01 -0.82
N TRP A 101 -20.60 -1.78 -1.78
CA TRP A 101 -20.23 -1.09 -3.02
C TRP A 101 -19.75 0.35 -2.78
N TYR A 102 -20.43 1.11 -1.93
CA TYR A 102 -20.03 2.49 -1.65
C TYR A 102 -18.69 2.58 -0.90
N THR A 103 -18.41 1.64 -0.01
CA THR A 103 -17.12 1.58 0.69
C THR A 103 -15.98 1.23 -0.27
N ASN A 104 -16.17 0.27 -1.16
CA ASN A 104 -15.21 -0.08 -2.18
C ASN A 104 -14.97 1.06 -3.18
N LEU A 105 -16.02 1.74 -3.60
CA LEU A 105 -15.93 2.90 -4.47
C LEU A 105 -15.16 4.05 -3.79
N LEU A 106 -15.38 4.28 -2.50
CA LEU A 106 -14.61 5.24 -1.73
C LEU A 106 -13.11 4.87 -1.71
N CYS A 107 -12.78 3.60 -1.40
CA CYS A 107 -11.40 3.12 -1.40
C CYS A 107 -10.73 3.28 -2.76
N PHE A 108 -11.45 2.97 -3.84
CA PHE A 108 -10.97 3.17 -5.21
C PHE A 108 -10.63 4.65 -5.49
N PHE A 109 -11.56 5.56 -5.26
CA PHE A 109 -11.32 6.98 -5.52
C PHE A 109 -10.21 7.56 -4.65
N MET A 110 -10.15 7.17 -3.38
CA MET A 110 -9.08 7.62 -2.49
C MET A 110 -7.71 7.12 -2.95
N THR A 111 -7.62 5.90 -3.48
CA THR A 111 -6.37 5.37 -4.03
C THR A 111 -5.93 6.11 -5.28
N VAL A 112 -6.86 6.49 -6.14
CA VAL A 112 -6.57 7.26 -7.36
C VAL A 112 -6.06 8.67 -7.02
N ILE A 113 -6.60 9.30 -5.96
CA ILE A 113 -6.28 10.68 -5.59
C ILE A 113 -5.03 10.75 -4.68
N PHE A 114 -4.93 9.87 -3.67
CA PHE A 114 -3.94 9.96 -2.59
C PHE A 114 -2.85 8.89 -2.62
N ASN A 115 -2.78 8.09 -3.65
CA ASN A 115 -1.96 6.87 -3.73
C ASN A 115 -2.44 5.72 -2.80
N ASN A 116 -1.80 4.55 -2.90
CA ASN A 116 -2.17 3.36 -2.13
C ASN A 116 -2.03 3.58 -0.61
N ASP A 117 -0.89 4.07 -0.17
CA ASP A 117 -0.58 4.21 1.26
C ASP A 117 -1.45 5.30 1.90
N GLY A 118 -1.62 6.43 1.21
CA GLY A 118 -2.48 7.51 1.64
C GLY A 118 -3.95 7.11 1.68
N SER A 119 -4.41 6.32 0.73
CA SER A 119 -5.77 5.79 0.71
C SER A 119 -6.06 4.96 1.96
N ILE A 120 -5.19 4.02 2.30
CA ILE A 120 -5.37 3.15 3.47
C ILE A 120 -5.40 3.97 4.77
N LEU A 121 -4.51 4.95 4.91
CA LEU A 121 -4.46 5.82 6.08
C LEU A 121 -5.74 6.64 6.28
N ILE A 122 -6.38 7.07 5.19
CA ILE A 122 -7.59 7.89 5.23
C ILE A 122 -8.85 7.01 5.29
N THR A 123 -8.93 5.95 4.49
CA THR A 123 -10.16 5.14 4.39
C THR A 123 -10.36 4.24 5.60
N THR A 124 -9.30 3.74 6.24
CA THR A 124 -9.43 2.85 7.40
C THR A 124 -10.18 3.51 8.57
N PRO A 125 -9.85 4.73 9.02
CA PRO A 125 -10.63 5.42 10.04
C PRO A 125 -12.09 5.66 9.62
N ILE A 126 -12.33 6.03 8.36
CA ILE A 126 -13.71 6.23 7.84
C ILE A 126 -14.51 4.93 7.94
N LEU A 127 -13.95 3.81 7.49
CA LEU A 127 -14.61 2.51 7.55
C LEU A 127 -14.85 2.06 8.99
N LEU A 128 -13.87 2.22 9.87
CA LEU A 128 -14.03 1.86 11.28
C LEU A 128 -15.12 2.67 11.96
N LEU A 129 -15.19 3.98 11.73
CA LEU A 129 -16.25 4.86 12.24
C LEU A 129 -17.62 4.45 11.69
N LEU A 130 -17.73 4.25 10.37
CA LEU A 130 -18.94 3.82 9.70
C LEU A 130 -19.48 2.52 10.27
N LEU A 131 -18.64 1.48 10.34
CA LEU A 131 -19.02 0.16 10.83
C LEU A 131 -19.29 0.15 12.34
N HIS A 132 -18.72 1.09 13.09
CA HIS A 132 -19.04 1.31 14.50
C HIS A 132 -20.42 1.95 14.67
N HIS A 133 -20.72 3.00 13.91
CA HIS A 133 -22.04 3.66 13.94
C HIS A 133 -23.18 2.72 13.54
N LEU A 134 -22.93 1.82 12.58
CA LEU A 134 -23.90 0.80 12.17
C LEU A 134 -24.01 -0.37 13.16
N ARG A 135 -23.24 -0.36 14.26
CA ARG A 135 -23.23 -1.39 15.31
C ARG A 135 -23.00 -2.80 14.78
N LEU A 136 -22.24 -2.95 13.70
CA LEU A 136 -21.89 -4.26 13.14
C LEU A 136 -21.02 -5.05 14.13
N LYS A 137 -21.26 -6.35 14.18
CA LYS A 137 -20.45 -7.29 14.99
C LYS A 137 -19.03 -7.38 14.41
N HIS A 138 -18.08 -7.83 15.22
CA HIS A 138 -16.69 -7.87 14.83
C HIS A 138 -16.44 -8.66 13.53
N HIS A 139 -17.07 -9.83 13.38
CA HIS A 139 -16.94 -10.66 12.19
C HIS A 139 -17.61 -10.05 10.93
N GLU A 140 -18.63 -9.22 11.11
CA GLU A 140 -19.34 -8.54 10.01
C GLU A 140 -18.53 -7.37 9.44
N LYS A 141 -17.57 -6.82 10.21
CA LYS A 141 -16.69 -5.73 9.79
C LYS A 141 -15.55 -6.21 8.87
N ILE A 142 -15.13 -7.47 9.04
CA ILE A 142 -13.98 -8.03 8.33
C ILE A 142 -14.13 -7.94 6.80
N PRO A 143 -15.25 -8.33 6.19
CA PRO A 143 -15.41 -8.24 4.73
C PRO A 143 -15.22 -6.82 4.19
N TYR A 144 -15.74 -5.81 4.87
CA TYR A 144 -15.62 -4.40 4.44
C TYR A 144 -14.17 -3.90 4.51
N LEU A 145 -13.47 -4.20 5.60
CA LEU A 145 -12.08 -3.78 5.79
C LEU A 145 -11.15 -4.52 4.83
N LEU A 146 -11.37 -5.82 4.65
CA LEU A 146 -10.56 -6.65 3.76
C LEU A 146 -10.78 -6.25 2.30
N SER A 147 -12.03 -6.12 1.85
CA SER A 147 -12.33 -5.69 0.48
C SER A 147 -11.81 -4.27 0.20
N GLY A 148 -11.97 -3.35 1.15
CA GLY A 148 -11.44 -2.00 1.03
C GLY A 148 -9.91 -1.96 0.85
N ALA A 149 -9.18 -2.76 1.64
CA ALA A 149 -7.73 -2.89 1.52
C ALA A 149 -7.31 -3.53 0.18
N LEU A 150 -8.01 -4.57 -0.26
CA LEU A 150 -7.75 -5.24 -1.55
C LEU A 150 -8.05 -4.32 -2.73
N VAL A 151 -9.18 -3.60 -2.70
CA VAL A 151 -9.53 -2.62 -3.74
C VAL A 151 -8.52 -1.49 -3.78
N ALA A 152 -8.09 -0.94 -2.64
CA ALA A 152 -7.06 0.09 -2.59
C ALA A 152 -5.75 -0.39 -3.23
N THR A 153 -5.30 -1.60 -2.87
CA THR A 153 -4.07 -2.18 -3.42
C THR A 153 -4.20 -2.49 -4.92
N ALA A 154 -5.29 -3.12 -5.34
CA ALA A 154 -5.50 -3.48 -6.75
C ALA A 154 -5.68 -2.24 -7.64
N SER A 155 -6.38 -1.20 -7.15
CA SER A 155 -6.59 0.05 -7.89
C SER A 155 -5.30 0.83 -8.11
N SER A 156 -4.30 0.65 -7.26
CA SER A 156 -2.99 1.29 -7.41
C SER A 156 -2.13 0.66 -8.51
N ALA A 157 -2.41 -0.58 -8.90
CA ALA A 157 -1.59 -1.31 -9.86
C ALA A 157 -1.51 -0.65 -11.24
N PRO A 158 -2.62 -0.21 -11.89
CA PRO A 158 -2.57 0.40 -13.21
C PRO A 158 -2.04 1.83 -13.21
N ILE A 159 -2.01 2.49 -12.04
CA ILE A 159 -1.57 3.87 -11.90
C ILE A 159 -0.16 3.86 -11.35
N GLY A 160 0.85 3.94 -12.22
CA GLY A 160 2.26 3.84 -11.83
C GLY A 160 2.68 4.82 -10.73
N VAL A 161 2.09 6.02 -10.71
CA VAL A 161 2.34 7.05 -9.68
C VAL A 161 1.69 6.73 -8.33
N SER A 162 0.67 5.89 -8.32
CA SER A 162 -0.10 5.55 -7.13
C SER A 162 0.62 4.58 -6.18
N ASN A 163 1.74 3.99 -6.62
CA ASN A 163 2.54 3.08 -5.81
C ASN A 163 4.02 3.33 -6.06
N ILE A 164 4.77 3.61 -5.01
CA ILE A 164 6.21 3.90 -5.06
C ILE A 164 6.99 2.73 -5.68
N VAL A 165 6.59 1.50 -5.39
CA VAL A 165 7.23 0.29 -5.95
C VAL A 165 7.09 0.26 -7.47
N ASN A 166 5.92 0.64 -8.00
CA ASN A 166 5.70 0.72 -9.44
C ASN A 166 6.61 1.77 -10.08
N LEU A 167 6.77 2.94 -9.45
CA LEU A 167 7.67 3.99 -9.95
C LEU A 167 9.13 3.53 -10.03
N ILE A 168 9.60 2.83 -9.00
CA ILE A 168 10.96 2.28 -8.98
C ILE A 168 11.11 1.22 -10.08
N ALA A 169 10.15 0.30 -10.20
CA ALA A 169 10.17 -0.73 -11.22
C ALA A 169 10.17 -0.15 -12.64
N LEU A 170 9.36 0.88 -12.89
CA LEU A 170 9.31 1.57 -14.18
C LEU A 170 10.64 2.26 -14.55
N LYS A 171 11.31 2.88 -13.58
CA LYS A 171 12.64 3.45 -13.77
C LYS A 171 13.67 2.37 -14.15
N ILE A 172 13.63 1.22 -13.50
CA ILE A 172 14.58 0.12 -13.77
C ILE A 172 14.35 -0.48 -15.17
N VAL A 173 13.09 -0.66 -15.56
CA VAL A 173 12.72 -1.26 -16.85
C VAL A 173 12.79 -0.25 -18.00
N GLY A 174 12.89 1.05 -17.69
CA GLY A 174 12.86 2.12 -18.69
C GLY A 174 11.51 2.26 -19.40
N MET A 175 10.42 1.91 -18.71
CA MET A 175 9.06 1.94 -19.25
C MET A 175 8.37 3.26 -18.90
N ASP A 176 7.65 3.84 -19.87
CA ASP A 176 6.83 5.03 -19.66
C ASP A 176 5.53 4.71 -18.88
N LEU A 177 5.08 5.68 -18.08
CA LEU A 177 3.86 5.59 -17.28
C LEU A 177 2.61 5.28 -18.12
N TYR A 178 2.51 5.86 -19.31
CA TYR A 178 1.39 5.62 -20.20
C TYR A 178 1.35 4.17 -20.69
N MET A 179 2.50 3.63 -21.07
CA MET A 179 2.62 2.24 -21.54
C MET A 179 2.30 1.25 -20.41
N HIS A 180 2.78 1.51 -19.20
CA HIS A 180 2.44 0.74 -18.01
C HIS A 180 0.93 0.71 -17.76
N THR A 181 0.30 1.89 -17.73
CA THR A 181 -1.15 1.99 -17.51
C THR A 181 -1.93 1.24 -18.60
N ALA A 182 -1.57 1.41 -19.87
CA ALA A 182 -2.22 0.72 -20.98
C ALA A 182 -2.11 -0.81 -20.89
N MET A 183 -0.97 -1.34 -20.43
CA MET A 183 -0.75 -2.77 -20.31
C MET A 183 -1.46 -3.39 -19.11
N ILE A 184 -1.51 -2.68 -17.97
CA ILE A 184 -2.01 -3.25 -16.70
C ILE A 184 -3.48 -2.91 -16.46
N PHE A 185 -4.03 -1.90 -17.12
CA PHE A 185 -5.42 -1.47 -16.90
C PHE A 185 -6.44 -2.58 -17.17
N ALA A 186 -6.33 -3.28 -18.30
CA ALA A 186 -7.29 -4.32 -18.66
C ALA A 186 -7.26 -5.55 -17.74
N PRO A 187 -6.10 -6.13 -17.38
CA PRO A 187 -6.05 -7.23 -16.41
C PRO A 187 -6.53 -6.81 -15.03
N THR A 188 -6.17 -5.60 -14.56
CA THR A 188 -6.59 -5.12 -13.23
C THR A 188 -8.09 -4.88 -13.17
N SER A 189 -8.69 -4.27 -14.20
CA SER A 189 -10.14 -4.06 -14.27
C SER A 189 -10.90 -5.39 -14.22
N LYS A 190 -10.42 -6.41 -14.94
CA LYS A 190 -11.02 -7.75 -14.89
C LYS A 190 -10.88 -8.39 -13.52
N ALA A 191 -9.71 -8.28 -12.88
CA ALA A 191 -9.49 -8.83 -11.55
C ALA A 191 -10.40 -8.17 -10.51
N LEU A 192 -10.56 -6.84 -10.55
CA LEU A 192 -11.46 -6.12 -9.66
C LEU A 192 -12.91 -6.54 -9.85
N LEU A 193 -13.38 -6.67 -11.10
CA LEU A 193 -14.76 -7.11 -11.39
C LEU A 193 -15.02 -8.55 -10.96
N CYS A 194 -14.06 -9.46 -11.10
CA CYS A 194 -14.21 -10.84 -10.63
C CYS A 194 -14.27 -10.91 -9.10
N PHE A 195 -13.51 -10.06 -8.41
CA PHE A 195 -13.47 -10.04 -6.95
C PHE A 195 -14.79 -9.55 -6.32
N ASP A 196 -15.49 -8.65 -6.99
CA ASP A 196 -16.77 -8.10 -6.52
C ASP A 196 -17.98 -9.04 -6.81
N MET A 197 -17.76 -10.17 -7.52
CA MET A 197 -18.84 -11.10 -7.91
C MET A 197 -18.90 -12.39 -7.07
N GLU A 198 -17.91 -12.65 -6.20
CA GLU A 198 -17.88 -13.76 -5.22
C GLU A 198 -18.29 -13.27 -3.82
#